data_c8746e8aeb94baa57d4e841bb2c30d75
#
_entry.id   c8746e8aeb94baa57d4e841bb2c30d75
#
_cell.length_a   1.000
_cell.length_b   1.000
_cell.length_c   1.000
_cell.angle_alpha   90.00
_cell.angle_beta   90.00
_cell.angle_gamma   90.00
#
_symmetry.space_group_name_H-M   'P 1'
#
loop_
_entity.id
_entity.type
_entity.pdbx_description
1 polymer ?
#
loop_
_entity_poly.entity_id
_entity_poly.type
_entity_poly.pdbx_seq_one_letter_code
_entity_poly.pdbx_strand_id
1 'polypeptide(L)'
;MVCGLGWRRSVRRRRRRREVVDDTEYLQTLATLCQGSVRRSFQAYRDIDWDHPDFRVGPDDPRWILPRTDALGRHPWYLAQSRSRRIEIGLCRQANIAKVAMQFESILVRGLMNYTFRLPNGSPEFRYCVHESVEECNHMMMFQEMVNRTGADVDGMPRWLRWLSPALTLAAGP
;
A
#
# COMPACT_ATOMS: atom_id res chain seq x y z
N MET A 1 -35.89 -61.48 14.90
CA MET A 1 -34.45 -61.76 14.76
C MET A 1 -33.98 -61.22 13.45
N VAL A 2 -33.49 -59.95 13.42
CA VAL A 2 -32.68 -59.43 12.33
C VAL A 2 -31.79 -58.33 12.91
N CYS A 3 -30.48 -58.57 12.88
CA CYS A 3 -29.43 -57.65 13.31
C CYS A 3 -29.32 -56.44 12.40
N GLY A 4 -29.40 -55.22 12.96
CA GLY A 4 -29.08 -53.99 12.32
C GLY A 4 -27.60 -53.64 12.53
N LEU A 5 -26.77 -53.73 11.48
CA LEU A 5 -25.40 -53.27 11.46
C LEU A 5 -25.35 -51.75 11.26
N GLY A 6 -25.06 -51.03 12.31
CA GLY A 6 -24.80 -49.59 12.27
C GLY A 6 -23.43 -49.27 11.64
N TRP A 7 -23.44 -48.66 10.47
CA TRP A 7 -22.26 -48.13 9.79
C TRP A 7 -21.93 -46.77 10.37
N ARG A 8 -21.04 -46.73 11.35
CA ARG A 8 -20.44 -45.46 11.80
C ARG A 8 -19.38 -45.00 10.79
N ARG A 9 -19.75 -44.07 9.92
CA ARG A 9 -18.78 -43.31 9.11
C ARG A 9 -17.99 -42.39 10.04
N SER A 10 -16.75 -42.77 10.36
CA SER A 10 -15.79 -41.87 11.00
C SER A 10 -15.33 -40.81 10.00
N VAL A 11 -15.92 -39.64 10.07
CA VAL A 11 -15.41 -38.47 9.37
C VAL A 11 -14.12 -38.05 10.05
N ARG A 12 -12.99 -38.56 9.57
CA ARG A 12 -11.67 -38.02 9.91
C ARG A 12 -11.61 -36.59 9.37
N ARG A 13 -11.92 -35.61 10.21
CA ARG A 13 -11.53 -34.23 9.99
C ARG A 13 -10.01 -34.23 9.85
N ARG A 14 -9.51 -34.09 8.61
CA ARG A 14 -8.14 -33.69 8.37
C ARG A 14 -8.00 -32.28 8.95
N ARG A 15 -7.53 -32.15 10.20
CA ARG A 15 -6.92 -30.94 10.70
C ARG A 15 -5.76 -30.67 9.74
N ARG A 16 -5.89 -29.69 8.84
CA ARG A 16 -4.73 -29.07 8.23
C ARG A 16 -3.86 -28.66 9.41
N ARG A 17 -2.66 -29.26 9.51
CA ARG A 17 -1.58 -28.66 10.28
C ARG A 17 -1.38 -27.27 9.68
N ARG A 18 -1.91 -26.21 10.28
CA ARG A 18 -1.31 -24.90 10.21
C ARG A 18 0.10 -25.15 10.76
N GLU A 19 1.11 -24.86 9.96
CA GLU A 19 2.46 -24.70 10.47
C GLU A 19 2.33 -23.72 11.63
N VAL A 20 2.64 -24.19 12.81
CA VAL A 20 2.77 -23.35 14.00
C VAL A 20 4.03 -22.54 13.69
N VAL A 21 3.87 -21.35 13.10
CA VAL A 21 4.91 -20.31 13.19
C VAL A 21 5.21 -20.25 14.68
N ASP A 22 6.47 -20.44 15.06
CA ASP A 22 6.85 -20.43 16.47
C ASP A 22 6.37 -19.09 17.07
N ASP A 23 5.36 -19.16 17.93
CA ASP A 23 4.76 -17.95 18.54
C ASP A 23 5.84 -17.06 19.17
N THR A 24 6.95 -17.64 19.61
CA THR A 24 8.09 -16.94 20.19
C THR A 24 8.83 -16.09 19.15
N GLU A 25 9.11 -16.63 17.96
CA GLU A 25 9.77 -15.91 16.87
C GLU A 25 8.88 -14.77 16.37
N TYR A 26 7.59 -15.04 16.22
CA TYR A 26 6.60 -14.03 15.84
C TYR A 26 6.55 -12.87 16.82
N LEU A 27 6.45 -13.14 18.12
CA LEU A 27 6.43 -12.12 19.18
C LEU A 27 7.73 -11.33 19.24
N GLN A 28 8.89 -11.97 19.07
CA GLN A 28 10.19 -11.30 18.98
C GLN A 28 10.27 -10.36 17.77
N THR A 29 9.76 -10.80 16.63
CA THR A 29 9.69 -9.98 15.41
C THR A 29 8.82 -8.74 15.64
N LEU A 30 7.62 -8.90 16.19
CA LEU A 30 6.74 -7.79 16.54
C LEU A 30 7.38 -6.82 17.53
N ALA A 31 8.04 -7.33 18.57
CA ALA A 31 8.74 -6.50 19.54
C ALA A 31 9.85 -5.69 18.88
N THR A 32 10.61 -6.28 17.96
CA THR A 32 11.68 -5.62 17.21
C THR A 32 11.10 -4.52 16.31
N LEU A 33 10.03 -4.79 15.59
CA LEU A 33 9.32 -3.83 14.74
C LEU A 33 8.76 -2.67 15.58
N CYS A 34 8.11 -2.96 16.71
CA CYS A 34 7.62 -1.94 17.63
C CYS A 34 8.72 -1.06 18.25
N GLN A 35 9.92 -1.60 18.46
CA GLN A 35 11.07 -0.80 18.91
C GLN A 35 11.65 0.04 17.77
N GLY A 36 11.71 -0.52 16.56
CA GLY A 36 12.13 0.17 15.35
C GLY A 36 11.28 1.39 15.07
N SER A 37 9.97 1.25 15.23
CA SER A 37 8.98 2.31 14.99
C SER A 37 9.16 3.55 15.91
N VAL A 38 9.63 3.38 17.14
CA VAL A 38 9.93 4.50 18.04
C VAL A 38 11.20 5.23 17.63
N ARG A 39 12.16 4.51 17.06
CA ARG A 39 13.49 5.07 16.73
C ARG A 39 13.55 5.71 15.34
N ARG A 40 12.69 5.30 14.43
CA ARG A 40 12.70 5.67 13.01
C ARG A 40 11.29 5.97 12.54
N SER A 41 10.67 7.03 13.04
CA SER A 41 9.39 7.47 12.49
C SER A 41 9.63 8.48 11.37
N PHE A 42 9.16 8.16 10.18
CA PHE A 42 9.17 9.07 9.05
C PHE A 42 8.06 10.11 9.19
N GLN A 43 8.37 11.36 8.84
CA GLN A 43 7.38 12.43 8.74
C GLN A 43 7.59 13.21 7.44
N ALA A 44 6.56 13.23 6.60
CA ALA A 44 6.64 13.73 5.23
C ALA A 44 7.11 15.19 5.12
N TYR A 45 6.77 16.04 6.08
CA TYR A 45 7.14 17.47 6.08
C TYR A 45 8.31 17.84 6.99
N ARG A 46 8.84 16.88 7.74
CA ARG A 46 10.06 17.06 8.52
C ARG A 46 11.29 16.49 7.82
N ASP A 47 11.13 15.30 7.24
CA ASP A 47 12.25 14.48 6.78
C ASP A 47 12.53 14.66 5.28
N ILE A 48 11.60 15.30 4.55
CA ILE A 48 11.79 15.70 3.16
C ILE A 48 11.87 17.23 3.10
N ASP A 49 13.00 17.74 2.63
CA ASP A 49 13.15 19.18 2.32
C ASP A 49 12.48 19.49 0.98
N TRP A 50 11.17 19.68 1.01
CA TRP A 50 10.35 19.94 -0.18
C TRP A 50 10.75 21.19 -0.95
N ASP A 51 11.43 22.14 -0.32
CA ASP A 51 11.88 23.38 -0.95
C ASP A 51 13.29 23.30 -1.51
N HIS A 52 13.95 22.15 -1.35
CA HIS A 52 15.25 21.90 -1.94
C HIS A 52 15.23 22.13 -3.46
N PRO A 53 16.26 22.76 -4.05
CA PRO A 53 16.32 23.06 -5.48
C PRO A 53 16.06 21.87 -6.40
N ASP A 54 16.45 20.66 -6.00
CA ASP A 54 16.26 19.45 -6.80
C ASP A 54 14.78 19.06 -6.99
N PHE A 55 13.89 19.52 -6.08
CA PHE A 55 12.44 19.35 -6.20
C PHE A 55 11.75 20.41 -7.05
N ARG A 56 12.48 21.44 -7.48
CA ARG A 56 11.96 22.47 -8.39
C ARG A 56 11.95 21.94 -9.82
N VAL A 57 10.94 21.16 -10.16
CA VAL A 57 10.78 20.55 -11.48
C VAL A 57 9.57 21.19 -12.15
N GLY A 58 9.85 22.05 -13.16
CA GLY A 58 8.79 22.67 -13.95
C GLY A 58 8.05 21.66 -14.84
N PRO A 59 6.87 22.03 -15.37
CA PRO A 59 6.07 21.14 -16.22
C PRO A 59 6.76 20.77 -17.54
N ASP A 60 7.70 21.60 -18.01
CA ASP A 60 8.46 21.38 -19.25
C ASP A 60 9.84 20.76 -19.01
N ASP A 61 10.13 20.30 -17.79
CA ASP A 61 11.42 19.76 -17.44
C ASP A 61 11.67 18.40 -18.12
N PRO A 62 12.81 18.22 -18.80
CA PRO A 62 13.13 16.95 -19.46
C PRO A 62 13.29 15.77 -18.52
N ARG A 63 13.42 15.97 -17.20
CA ARG A 63 13.44 14.90 -16.21
C ARG A 63 12.14 14.10 -16.19
N TRP A 64 11.03 14.63 -16.69
CA TRP A 64 9.78 13.91 -16.86
C TRP A 64 9.79 12.88 -17.99
N ILE A 65 10.76 12.93 -18.92
CA ILE A 65 10.83 11.94 -20.00
C ILE A 65 11.05 10.55 -19.42
N LEU A 66 10.13 9.64 -19.73
CA LEU A 66 10.18 8.26 -19.23
C LEU A 66 11.43 7.55 -19.75
N PRO A 67 12.17 6.87 -18.87
CA PRO A 67 13.35 6.10 -19.26
C PRO A 67 12.94 4.84 -20.06
N ARG A 68 13.87 4.26 -20.82
CA ARG A 68 13.62 3.03 -21.59
C ARG A 68 13.36 1.80 -20.71
N THR A 69 13.66 1.85 -19.41
CA THR A 69 13.31 0.84 -18.41
C THR A 69 11.81 0.83 -18.08
N ASP A 70 11.12 1.97 -18.26
CA ASP A 70 9.67 2.04 -18.17
C ASP A 70 8.99 1.38 -19.38
N ALA A 71 7.92 0.63 -19.16
CA ALA A 71 7.21 -0.09 -20.23
C ALA A 71 6.64 0.86 -21.30
N LEU A 72 6.10 2.01 -20.90
CA LEU A 72 5.65 3.05 -21.83
C LEU A 72 6.84 3.79 -22.43
N GLY A 73 7.88 4.10 -21.65
CA GLY A 73 9.08 4.81 -22.06
C GLY A 73 9.85 4.12 -23.19
N ARG A 74 9.74 2.80 -23.33
CA ARG A 74 10.32 2.02 -24.45
C ARG A 74 9.36 1.74 -25.59
N HIS A 75 8.07 2.09 -25.45
CA HIS A 75 7.06 1.78 -26.46
C HIS A 75 7.27 2.62 -27.72
N PRO A 76 7.20 2.02 -28.94
CA PRO A 76 7.42 2.76 -30.20
C PRO A 76 6.51 3.98 -30.37
N TRP A 77 5.26 3.87 -29.96
CA TRP A 77 4.32 5.00 -29.97
C TRP A 77 4.82 6.19 -29.13
N TYR A 78 5.32 5.94 -27.94
CA TYR A 78 5.85 7.00 -27.05
C TYR A 78 7.13 7.62 -27.64
N LEU A 79 8.01 6.79 -28.17
CA LEU A 79 9.27 7.23 -28.78
C LEU A 79 9.05 8.06 -30.05
N ALA A 80 7.94 7.85 -30.77
CA ALA A 80 7.54 8.64 -31.93
C ALA A 80 6.93 10.00 -31.58
N GLN A 81 6.62 10.27 -30.30
CA GLN A 81 6.10 11.56 -29.88
C GLN A 81 7.17 12.65 -29.89
N SER A 82 6.76 13.90 -30.06
CA SER A 82 7.64 15.07 -29.87
C SER A 82 8.23 15.10 -28.45
N ARG A 83 9.34 15.81 -28.28
CA ARG A 83 9.98 15.95 -26.96
C ARG A 83 9.01 16.53 -25.93
N SER A 84 8.29 17.61 -26.27
CA SER A 84 7.31 18.25 -25.38
C SER A 84 6.18 17.27 -24.99
N ARG A 85 5.68 16.51 -25.96
CA ARG A 85 4.62 15.52 -25.68
C ARG A 85 5.12 14.37 -24.78
N ARG A 86 6.36 13.95 -24.92
CA ARG A 86 6.96 12.94 -24.01
C ARG A 86 7.13 13.46 -22.59
N ILE A 87 7.47 14.74 -22.43
CA ILE A 87 7.53 15.40 -21.12
C ILE A 87 6.14 15.43 -20.48
N GLU A 88 5.15 15.91 -21.19
CA GLU A 88 3.76 15.96 -20.70
C GLU A 88 3.22 14.59 -20.29
N ILE A 89 3.40 13.56 -21.13
CA ILE A 89 2.99 12.19 -20.84
C ILE A 89 3.71 11.67 -19.58
N GLY A 90 5.00 11.94 -19.46
CA GLY A 90 5.80 11.50 -18.33
C GLY A 90 5.38 12.16 -17.03
N LEU A 91 5.15 13.47 -17.03
CA LEU A 91 4.64 14.22 -15.89
C LEU A 91 3.28 13.66 -15.43
N CYS A 92 2.30 13.55 -16.33
CA CYS A 92 0.99 13.01 -16.02
C CYS A 92 1.07 11.56 -15.49
N ARG A 93 1.94 10.74 -16.07
CA ARG A 93 2.14 9.35 -15.62
C ARG A 93 2.70 9.29 -14.21
N GLN A 94 3.73 10.08 -13.89
CA GLN A 94 4.32 10.08 -12.55
C GLN A 94 3.34 10.63 -11.50
N ALA A 95 2.67 11.73 -11.82
CA ALA A 95 1.63 12.28 -10.96
C ALA A 95 0.50 11.25 -10.70
N ASN A 96 0.04 10.54 -11.76
CA ASN A 96 -1.01 9.53 -11.61
C ASN A 96 -0.54 8.32 -10.80
N ILE A 97 0.71 7.88 -10.94
CA ILE A 97 1.28 6.81 -10.11
C ILE A 97 1.29 7.23 -8.63
N ALA A 98 1.73 8.44 -8.31
CA ALA A 98 1.72 8.95 -6.94
C ALA A 98 0.28 9.06 -6.39
N LYS A 99 -0.68 9.51 -7.21
CA LYS A 99 -2.10 9.57 -6.83
C LYS A 99 -2.69 8.20 -6.55
N VAL A 100 -2.37 7.20 -7.39
CA VAL A 100 -2.78 5.81 -7.18
C VAL A 100 -2.16 5.27 -5.88
N ALA A 101 -0.86 5.48 -5.65
CA ALA A 101 -0.19 5.05 -4.43
C ALA A 101 -0.88 5.62 -3.19
N MET A 102 -1.11 6.95 -3.13
CA MET A 102 -1.85 7.58 -2.03
C MET A 102 -3.21 6.93 -1.77
N GLN A 103 -3.94 6.57 -2.85
CA GLN A 103 -5.25 5.93 -2.71
C GLN A 103 -5.14 4.48 -2.20
N PHE A 104 -4.06 3.75 -2.55
CA PHE A 104 -3.77 2.42 -2.00
C PHE A 104 -3.45 2.49 -0.51
N GLU A 105 -2.60 3.43 -0.07
CA GLU A 105 -2.31 3.63 1.35
C GLU A 105 -3.59 3.91 2.15
N SER A 106 -4.51 4.70 1.60
CA SER A 106 -5.83 4.92 2.21
C SER A 106 -6.64 3.63 2.39
N ILE A 107 -6.53 2.66 1.46
CA ILE A 107 -7.18 1.35 1.59
C ILE A 107 -6.50 0.54 2.70
N LEU A 108 -5.17 0.53 2.72
CA LEU A 108 -4.37 -0.19 3.71
C LEU A 108 -4.65 0.32 5.13
N VAL A 109 -4.61 1.64 5.35
CA VAL A 109 -4.92 2.26 6.65
C VAL A 109 -6.31 1.86 7.15
N ARG A 110 -7.32 1.89 6.29
CA ARG A 110 -8.68 1.45 6.65
C ARG A 110 -8.74 -0.02 7.02
N GLY A 111 -7.99 -0.88 6.30
CA GLY A 111 -7.87 -2.30 6.61
C GLY A 111 -7.20 -2.55 7.96
N LEU A 112 -6.07 -1.89 8.21
CA LEU A 112 -5.35 -1.95 9.48
C LEU A 112 -6.23 -1.49 10.66
N MET A 113 -6.97 -0.40 10.49
CA MET A 113 -7.87 0.09 11.54
C MET A 113 -9.05 -0.86 11.80
N ASN A 114 -9.62 -1.48 10.76
CA ASN A 114 -10.63 -2.52 10.93
C ASN A 114 -10.09 -3.74 11.68
N TYR A 115 -8.86 -4.12 11.39
CA TYR A 115 -8.19 -5.24 12.07
C TYR A 115 -7.93 -4.90 13.55
N THR A 116 -7.30 -3.76 13.83
CA THR A 116 -6.98 -3.34 15.20
C THR A 116 -8.20 -3.17 16.09
N PHE A 117 -9.33 -2.71 15.52
CA PHE A 117 -10.59 -2.57 16.27
C PHE A 117 -11.12 -3.90 16.82
N ARG A 118 -10.76 -5.03 16.19
CA ARG A 118 -11.20 -6.38 16.61
C ARG A 118 -10.21 -7.10 17.51
N LEU A 119 -9.03 -6.52 17.73
CA LEU A 119 -8.00 -7.15 18.56
C LEU A 119 -8.43 -7.16 20.04
N PRO A 120 -8.26 -8.28 20.76
CA PRO A 120 -8.50 -8.34 22.19
C PRO A 120 -7.48 -7.47 22.94
N ASN A 121 -7.84 -7.07 24.16
CA ASN A 121 -6.96 -6.33 25.03
C ASN A 121 -5.63 -7.09 25.28
N GLY A 122 -4.52 -6.40 25.16
CA GLY A 122 -3.18 -6.99 25.33
C GLY A 122 -2.60 -7.67 24.09
N SER A 123 -3.31 -7.64 22.93
CA SER A 123 -2.74 -8.13 21.67
C SER A 123 -1.43 -7.43 21.34
N PRO A 124 -0.34 -8.16 21.10
CA PRO A 124 0.96 -7.60 20.77
C PRO A 124 0.94 -6.87 19.40
N GLU A 125 0.05 -7.25 18.49
CA GLU A 125 -0.10 -6.68 17.17
C GLU A 125 -0.65 -5.25 17.18
N PHE A 126 -1.43 -4.88 18.21
CA PHE A 126 -2.14 -3.60 18.27
C PHE A 126 -1.20 -2.41 18.04
N ARG A 127 -0.10 -2.38 18.79
CA ARG A 127 0.87 -1.28 18.72
C ARG A 127 1.53 -1.19 17.34
N TYR A 128 1.90 -2.33 16.76
CA TYR A 128 2.52 -2.38 15.44
C TYR A 128 1.55 -1.87 14.36
N CYS A 129 0.33 -2.40 14.32
CA CYS A 129 -0.66 -2.00 13.31
C CYS A 129 -1.05 -0.52 13.38
N VAL A 130 -1.17 0.04 14.59
CA VAL A 130 -1.43 1.48 14.75
C VAL A 130 -0.25 2.31 14.28
N HIS A 131 0.98 1.86 14.58
CA HIS A 131 2.18 2.55 14.10
C HIS A 131 2.29 2.50 12.57
N GLU A 132 2.11 1.34 11.94
CA GLU A 132 2.04 1.21 10.47
C GLU A 132 1.01 2.17 9.87
N SER A 133 -0.16 2.30 10.50
CA SER A 133 -1.17 3.24 10.01
C SER A 133 -0.69 4.70 10.06
N VAL A 134 0.16 5.08 11.01
CA VAL A 134 0.77 6.41 11.07
C VAL A 134 1.80 6.59 9.95
N GLU A 135 2.62 5.57 9.70
CA GLU A 135 3.59 5.60 8.58
C GLU A 135 2.88 5.73 7.23
N GLU A 136 1.82 4.96 7.00
CA GLU A 136 1.04 5.04 5.76
C GLU A 136 0.32 6.39 5.60
N CYS A 137 -0.11 7.02 6.68
CA CYS A 137 -0.61 8.39 6.64
C CYS A 137 0.48 9.39 6.21
N ASN A 138 1.73 9.20 6.63
CA ASN A 138 2.86 10.01 6.16
C ASN A 138 3.17 9.77 4.68
N HIS A 139 3.09 8.51 4.20
CA HIS A 139 3.20 8.20 2.78
C HIS A 139 2.10 8.89 1.96
N MET A 140 0.86 8.88 2.43
CA MET A 140 -0.25 9.59 1.79
C MET A 140 0.03 11.09 1.65
N MET A 141 0.53 11.74 2.70
CA MET A 141 0.91 13.16 2.68
C MET A 141 2.04 13.41 1.67
N MET A 142 3.06 12.57 1.66
CA MET A 142 4.19 12.65 0.72
C MET A 142 3.72 12.53 -0.73
N PHE A 143 2.91 11.52 -1.05
CA PHE A 143 2.40 11.34 -2.41
C PHE A 143 1.47 12.47 -2.84
N GLN A 144 0.62 12.98 -1.94
CA GLN A 144 -0.24 14.12 -2.26
C GLN A 144 0.56 15.39 -2.51
N GLU A 145 1.61 15.66 -1.71
CA GLU A 145 2.50 16.81 -1.92
C GLU A 145 3.23 16.69 -3.27
N MET A 146 3.71 15.50 -3.62
CA MET A 146 4.30 15.26 -4.94
C MET A 146 3.31 15.60 -6.06
N VAL A 147 2.06 15.14 -5.99
CA VAL A 147 1.03 15.45 -7.00
C VAL A 147 0.77 16.94 -7.07
N ASN A 148 0.62 17.62 -5.92
CA ASN A 148 0.38 19.05 -5.86
C ASN A 148 1.48 19.85 -6.57
N ARG A 149 2.74 19.46 -6.36
CA ARG A 149 3.92 20.14 -6.97
C ARG A 149 4.04 19.92 -8.47
N THR A 150 3.47 18.85 -9.02
CA THR A 150 3.44 18.64 -10.47
C THR A 150 2.45 19.56 -11.18
N GLY A 151 1.43 20.06 -10.48
CA GLY A 151 0.31 20.82 -11.05
C GLY A 151 -0.58 19.99 -12.00
N ALA A 152 -0.34 18.67 -12.12
CA ALA A 152 -1.13 17.81 -12.99
C ALA A 152 -2.47 17.44 -12.34
N ASP A 153 -3.55 17.60 -13.08
CA ASP A 153 -4.87 17.11 -12.69
C ASP A 153 -4.99 15.62 -13.07
N VAL A 154 -4.93 14.74 -12.06
CA VAL A 154 -4.94 13.29 -12.24
C VAL A 154 -5.93 12.61 -11.30
N ASP A 155 -6.70 11.70 -11.84
CA ASP A 155 -7.74 10.96 -11.10
C ASP A 155 -7.17 9.87 -10.16
N GLY A 156 -6.04 9.27 -10.50
CA GLY A 156 -5.50 8.11 -9.83
C GLY A 156 -6.20 6.81 -10.25
N MET A 157 -6.70 6.04 -9.28
CA MET A 157 -7.42 4.79 -9.56
C MET A 157 -8.70 5.02 -10.36
N PRO A 158 -9.10 4.06 -11.22
CA PRO A 158 -10.38 4.07 -11.90
C PRO A 158 -11.55 4.24 -10.90
N ARG A 159 -12.58 5.00 -11.28
CA ARG A 159 -13.73 5.30 -10.42
C ARG A 159 -14.40 4.06 -9.85
N TRP A 160 -14.53 3.00 -10.64
CA TRP A 160 -15.14 1.74 -10.18
C TRP A 160 -14.34 1.09 -9.05
N LEU A 161 -12.99 1.13 -9.11
CA LEU A 161 -12.12 0.58 -8.08
C LEU A 161 -12.18 1.41 -6.80
N ARG A 162 -12.23 2.75 -6.92
CA ARG A 162 -12.45 3.64 -5.77
C ARG A 162 -13.79 3.34 -5.08
N TRP A 163 -14.82 3.09 -5.87
CA TRP A 163 -16.15 2.74 -5.33
C TRP A 163 -16.14 1.38 -4.62
N LEU A 164 -15.40 0.40 -5.11
CA LEU A 164 -15.26 -0.92 -4.48
C LEU A 164 -14.32 -0.94 -3.27
N SER A 165 -13.48 0.09 -3.10
CA SER A 165 -12.42 0.11 -2.07
C SER A 165 -12.92 -0.12 -0.64
N PRO A 166 -14.11 0.32 -0.19
CA PRO A 166 -14.61 -0.03 1.14
C PRO A 166 -14.84 -1.52 1.34
N ALA A 167 -15.27 -2.25 0.30
CA ALA A 167 -15.46 -3.70 0.38
C ALA A 167 -14.13 -4.43 0.52
N LEU A 168 -13.06 -3.95 -0.11
CA LEU A 168 -11.72 -4.53 0.02
C LEU A 168 -11.21 -4.47 1.47
N THR A 169 -11.49 -3.38 2.17
CA THR A 169 -11.06 -3.21 3.58
C THR A 169 -11.85 -4.11 4.55
N LEU A 170 -13.08 -4.46 4.21
CA LEU A 170 -13.90 -5.38 5.02
C LEU A 170 -13.51 -6.85 4.79
N ALA A 171 -13.05 -7.18 3.59
CA ALA A 171 -12.62 -8.53 3.24
C ALA A 171 -11.19 -8.87 3.72
N ALA A 172 -10.40 -7.88 4.09
CA ALA A 172 -9.03 -8.03 4.61
C ALA A 172 -8.99 -8.36 6.12
N GLY A 173 -10.05 -8.96 6.66
CA GLY A 173 -10.06 -9.52 8.01
C GLY A 173 -9.58 -10.97 8.03
N PRO A 174 -9.03 -11.46 9.17
CA PRO A 174 -8.67 -12.86 9.36
C PRO A 174 -9.88 -13.76 9.28
#